data_b865c24d52795e8e5ead942a97a634c3
#
_entry.id   b865c24d52795e8e5ead942a97a634c3
#
_cell.length_a   1.000
_cell.length_b   1.000
_cell.length_c   1.000
_cell.angle_alpha   90.00
_cell.angle_beta   90.00
_cell.angle_gamma   90.00
#
_symmetry.space_group_name_H-M   'P 1'
#
loop_
_entity.id
_entity.type
_entity.pdbx_description
1 polymer ?
#
loop_
_entity_poly.entity_id
_entity_poly.type
_entity_poly.pdbx_seq_one_letter_code
_entity_poly.pdbx_strand_id
1 'polypeptide(L)'
;DVYKRQRLCLQAALQVAGDKKGFGILCDSRLGQEALFTAADTGLWVGRPAEWPGSRPLEVEPDLGADFGRLSEWPRDQVVKVLCFCHPDDDHGLWKRQIQTVKRLFEACRRNQLEFLLEVIPSKAGEIDDMTTALVIQRFYDESIFPDWWKLEPLLTVAAWRNVIDAIERNDAHTRGIVILGLGESEEKLGRSFSIAANYPLVKGFAVGRTIFADVAQQW
;
A
#
# COMPACT_ATOMS: atom_id res chain seq x y z
N ASP A 1 -22.10 -9.19 -3.24
CA ASP A 1 -22.07 -8.59 -1.91
C ASP A 1 -20.61 -8.44 -1.45
N VAL A 2 -20.18 -7.18 -1.20
CA VAL A 2 -18.79 -6.85 -0.86
C VAL A 2 -18.38 -7.46 0.48
N TYR A 3 -19.27 -7.48 1.47
CA TYR A 3 -19.01 -8.08 2.80
C TYR A 3 -18.71 -9.59 2.67
N LYS A 4 -19.52 -10.29 1.90
CA LYS A 4 -19.34 -11.72 1.63
C LYS A 4 -17.99 -11.98 0.94
N ARG A 5 -17.61 -11.11 -0.01
CA ARG A 5 -16.33 -11.23 -0.71
C ARG A 5 -15.15 -11.08 0.23
N GLN A 6 -15.14 -10.07 1.12
CA GLN A 6 -14.04 -9.87 2.07
C GLN A 6 -13.88 -11.06 3.02
N ARG A 7 -14.99 -11.62 3.52
CA ARG A 7 -14.96 -12.82 4.34
C ARG A 7 -14.39 -14.03 3.60
N LEU A 8 -14.78 -14.24 2.34
CA LEU A 8 -14.24 -15.34 1.52
C LEU A 8 -12.75 -15.17 1.22
N CYS A 9 -12.31 -13.93 0.93
CA CYS A 9 -10.89 -13.65 0.74
C CYS A 9 -10.09 -13.94 2.02
N LEU A 10 -10.60 -13.59 3.19
CA LEU A 10 -9.96 -13.91 4.46
C LEU A 10 -9.89 -15.43 4.68
N GLN A 11 -10.98 -16.16 4.46
CA GLN A 11 -10.99 -17.61 4.60
C GLN A 11 -9.97 -18.28 3.66
N ALA A 12 -9.90 -17.85 2.41
CA ALA A 12 -8.90 -18.31 1.46
C ALA A 12 -7.46 -18.00 1.93
N ALA A 13 -7.23 -16.80 2.42
CA ALA A 13 -5.92 -16.40 2.96
C ALA A 13 -5.49 -17.27 4.14
N LEU A 14 -6.40 -17.53 5.09
CA LEU A 14 -6.15 -18.40 6.24
C LEU A 14 -5.87 -19.84 5.81
N GLN A 15 -6.64 -20.36 4.86
CA GLN A 15 -6.47 -21.73 4.34
C GLN A 15 -5.11 -21.90 3.65
N VAL A 16 -4.69 -20.91 2.86
CA VAL A 16 -3.40 -20.95 2.14
C VAL A 16 -2.23 -20.73 3.08
N ALA A 17 -2.38 -19.82 4.04
CA ALA A 17 -1.34 -19.54 5.03
C ALA A 17 -1.08 -20.77 5.92
N GLY A 18 -2.14 -21.41 6.44
CA GLY A 18 -1.97 -22.45 7.46
C GLY A 18 -1.07 -21.94 8.58
N ASP A 19 -0.01 -22.68 8.90
CA ASP A 19 1.00 -22.28 9.90
C ASP A 19 2.16 -21.46 9.32
N LYS A 20 2.11 -21.09 8.03
CA LYS A 20 3.18 -20.35 7.36
C LYS A 20 3.11 -18.85 7.69
N LYS A 21 4.28 -18.26 7.93
CA LYS A 21 4.42 -16.80 8.10
C LYS A 21 4.56 -16.07 6.77
N GLY A 22 4.32 -14.75 6.78
CA GLY A 22 4.48 -13.90 5.60
C GLY A 22 3.24 -13.77 4.73
N PHE A 23 2.10 -14.28 5.18
CA PHE A 23 0.81 -14.05 4.55
C PHE A 23 0.06 -12.90 5.22
N GLY A 24 -0.77 -12.22 4.45
CA GLY A 24 -1.54 -11.09 4.97
C GLY A 24 -2.76 -10.76 4.13
N ILE A 25 -3.51 -9.79 4.60
CA ILE A 25 -4.66 -9.23 3.89
C ILE A 25 -4.64 -7.70 3.94
N LEU A 26 -5.23 -7.08 2.92
CA LEU A 26 -5.67 -5.69 2.97
C LEU A 26 -7.17 -5.69 3.17
N CYS A 27 -7.65 -5.13 4.28
CA CYS A 27 -9.06 -5.16 4.65
C CYS A 27 -9.49 -3.82 5.22
N ASP A 28 -10.51 -3.20 4.63
CA ASP A 28 -11.04 -1.92 5.11
C ASP A 28 -12.00 -2.10 6.30
N SER A 29 -12.13 -1.05 7.11
CA SER A 29 -12.98 -1.07 8.31
C SER A 29 -14.46 -0.89 8.02
N ARG A 30 -14.82 -0.29 6.88
CA ARG A 30 -16.21 0.06 6.57
C ARG A 30 -17.00 -1.10 5.99
N LEU A 31 -16.41 -1.83 5.05
CA LEU A 31 -17.04 -2.95 4.36
C LEU A 31 -16.49 -4.31 4.78
N GLY A 32 -15.38 -4.33 5.50
CA GLY A 32 -14.67 -5.53 5.93
C GLY A 32 -14.55 -5.69 7.43
N GLN A 33 -15.35 -5.00 8.22
CA GLN A 33 -15.23 -4.99 9.68
C GLN A 33 -15.23 -6.41 10.27
N GLU A 34 -16.15 -7.27 9.83
CA GLU A 34 -16.21 -8.68 10.28
C GLU A 34 -14.91 -9.43 9.95
N ALA A 35 -14.43 -9.27 8.70
CA ALA A 35 -13.18 -9.89 8.28
C ALA A 35 -11.97 -9.34 9.05
N LEU A 36 -11.95 -8.04 9.32
CA LEU A 36 -10.91 -7.38 10.09
C LEU A 36 -10.84 -7.91 11.53
N PHE A 37 -11.97 -8.05 12.21
CA PHE A 37 -12.02 -8.64 13.55
C PHE A 37 -11.64 -10.12 13.54
N THR A 38 -12.09 -10.88 12.54
CA THR A 38 -11.75 -12.30 12.42
C THR A 38 -10.26 -12.50 12.10
N ALA A 39 -9.62 -11.54 11.43
CA ALA A 39 -8.18 -11.60 11.14
C ALA A 39 -7.31 -11.31 12.37
N ALA A 40 -7.86 -10.70 13.42
CA ALA A 40 -7.14 -10.47 14.66
C ALA A 40 -6.68 -11.81 15.26
N ASP A 41 -5.47 -11.84 15.81
CA ASP A 41 -4.85 -13.00 16.45
C ASP A 41 -4.63 -14.24 15.54
N THR A 42 -4.81 -14.10 14.23
CA THR A 42 -4.56 -15.19 13.26
C THR A 42 -3.10 -15.31 12.83
N GLY A 43 -2.26 -14.33 13.19
CA GLY A 43 -0.88 -14.24 12.72
C GLY A 43 -0.72 -13.73 11.29
N LEU A 44 -1.82 -13.36 10.61
CA LEU A 44 -1.76 -12.68 9.32
C LEU A 44 -1.26 -11.24 9.49
N TRP A 45 -0.46 -10.78 8.54
CA TRP A 45 -0.18 -9.36 8.39
C TRP A 45 -1.43 -8.62 7.88
N VAL A 46 -1.89 -7.62 8.60
CA VAL A 46 -3.13 -6.90 8.28
C VAL A 46 -2.82 -5.46 7.93
N GLY A 47 -3.01 -5.11 6.65
CA GLY A 47 -3.01 -3.73 6.20
C GLY A 47 -4.43 -3.16 6.16
N ARG A 48 -4.62 -1.99 6.79
CA ARG A 48 -5.93 -1.33 6.89
C ARG A 48 -5.90 0.02 6.20
N PRO A 49 -6.67 0.19 5.09
CA PRO A 49 -6.77 1.46 4.38
C PRO A 49 -7.31 2.57 5.28
N ALA A 50 -6.71 3.75 5.16
CA ALA A 50 -7.10 4.98 5.86
C ALA A 50 -7.57 6.08 4.89
N GLU A 51 -7.29 5.92 3.58
CA GLU A 51 -7.71 6.87 2.56
C GLU A 51 -9.16 6.73 2.16
N TRP A 52 -9.77 7.83 1.74
CA TRP A 52 -11.04 7.80 1.01
C TRP A 52 -10.79 7.28 -0.42
N PRO A 53 -11.44 6.18 -0.83
CA PRO A 53 -11.13 5.52 -2.10
C PRO A 53 -11.23 6.45 -3.31
N GLY A 54 -10.17 6.52 -4.10
CA GLY A 54 -10.12 7.27 -5.36
C GLY A 54 -9.94 8.77 -5.23
N SER A 55 -9.78 9.31 -4.02
CA SER A 55 -9.62 10.75 -3.81
C SER A 55 -8.30 11.28 -4.38
N ARG A 56 -8.39 12.41 -5.08
CA ARG A 56 -7.23 13.21 -5.52
C ARG A 56 -7.65 14.69 -5.62
N PRO A 57 -7.19 15.59 -4.75
CA PRO A 57 -6.20 15.37 -3.66
C PRO A 57 -6.62 14.27 -2.69
N LEU A 58 -5.62 13.66 -2.06
CA LEU A 58 -5.83 12.62 -1.04
C LEU A 58 -6.73 13.13 0.09
N GLU A 59 -7.80 12.39 0.34
CA GLU A 59 -8.66 12.53 1.51
C GLU A 59 -8.55 11.28 2.38
N VAL A 60 -8.70 11.45 3.69
CA VAL A 60 -8.69 10.36 4.66
C VAL A 60 -10.12 10.05 5.08
N GLU A 61 -10.41 8.80 5.43
CA GLU A 61 -11.73 8.40 5.89
C GLU A 61 -12.19 9.29 7.08
N PRO A 62 -13.39 9.89 6.99
CA PRO A 62 -13.90 10.82 8.01
C PRO A 62 -13.95 10.22 9.42
N ASP A 63 -14.14 8.91 9.49
CA ASP A 63 -14.22 8.17 10.75
C ASP A 63 -12.95 8.23 11.59
N LEU A 64 -11.80 8.56 11.00
CA LEU A 64 -10.54 8.73 11.73
C LEU A 64 -10.48 10.01 12.55
N GLY A 65 -11.42 10.93 12.33
CA GLY A 65 -11.46 12.24 12.98
C GLY A 65 -10.49 13.25 12.35
N ALA A 66 -10.65 14.53 12.69
CA ALA A 66 -9.89 15.63 12.07
C ALA A 66 -8.37 15.58 12.35
N ASP A 67 -7.96 14.98 13.44
CA ASP A 67 -6.58 14.80 13.91
C ASP A 67 -6.09 13.36 13.87
N PHE A 68 -6.91 12.46 13.26
CA PHE A 68 -6.67 11.02 13.20
C PHE A 68 -6.62 10.35 14.59
N GLY A 69 -7.31 10.91 15.57
CA GLY A 69 -7.31 10.43 16.96
C GLY A 69 -7.79 8.99 17.11
N ARG A 70 -8.68 8.51 16.24
CA ARG A 70 -9.14 7.11 16.25
C ARG A 70 -8.08 6.07 15.88
N LEU A 71 -6.90 6.46 15.38
CA LEU A 71 -5.79 5.55 15.23
C LEU A 71 -5.33 4.96 16.57
N SER A 72 -5.60 5.64 17.69
CA SER A 72 -5.31 5.11 19.04
C SER A 72 -6.10 3.85 19.39
N GLU A 73 -7.22 3.60 18.69
CA GLU A 73 -8.08 2.42 18.86
C GLU A 73 -7.64 1.23 17.99
N TRP A 74 -6.69 1.45 17.06
CA TRP A 74 -6.25 0.38 16.17
C TRP A 74 -5.25 -0.55 16.86
N PRO A 75 -5.39 -1.87 16.66
CA PRO A 75 -4.39 -2.83 17.10
C PRO A 75 -3.01 -2.49 16.54
N ARG A 76 -1.97 -2.59 17.38
CA ARG A 76 -0.60 -2.19 17.01
C ARG A 76 0.07 -3.10 15.98
N ASP A 77 -0.45 -4.28 15.78
CA ASP A 77 -0.04 -5.24 14.76
C ASP A 77 -0.71 -4.99 13.39
N GLN A 78 -1.63 -4.01 13.31
CA GLN A 78 -2.20 -3.56 12.06
C GLN A 78 -1.38 -2.42 11.45
N VAL A 79 -1.24 -2.45 10.14
CA VAL A 79 -0.51 -1.46 9.37
C VAL A 79 -1.48 -0.45 8.75
N VAL A 80 -1.26 0.83 9.01
CA VAL A 80 -2.05 1.90 8.39
C VAL A 80 -1.59 2.07 6.94
N LYS A 81 -2.46 1.75 6.01
CA LYS A 81 -2.17 1.89 4.57
C LYS A 81 -2.83 3.15 4.03
N VAL A 82 -2.13 3.91 3.23
CA VAL A 82 -2.69 5.04 2.49
C VAL A 82 -2.25 5.00 1.02
N LEU A 83 -3.19 5.23 0.11
CA LEU A 83 -2.93 5.37 -1.32
C LEU A 83 -2.91 6.85 -1.69
N CYS A 84 -1.82 7.29 -2.30
CA CYS A 84 -1.66 8.62 -2.86
C CYS A 84 -1.46 8.54 -4.38
N PHE A 85 -2.40 9.07 -5.16
CA PHE A 85 -2.23 9.25 -6.59
C PHE A 85 -1.41 10.51 -6.84
N CYS A 86 -0.14 10.37 -7.12
CA CYS A 86 0.79 11.48 -7.29
C CYS A 86 1.79 11.21 -8.42
N HIS A 87 2.24 12.29 -9.05
CA HIS A 87 3.20 12.27 -10.14
C HIS A 87 4.26 13.36 -9.93
N PRO A 88 5.50 13.18 -10.42
CA PRO A 88 6.52 14.23 -10.31
C PRO A 88 6.10 15.57 -10.94
N ASP A 89 5.27 15.53 -11.99
CA ASP A 89 4.80 16.71 -12.71
C ASP A 89 3.49 17.29 -12.15
N ASP A 90 2.99 16.79 -11.02
CA ASP A 90 1.83 17.39 -10.36
C ASP A 90 2.10 18.86 -10.03
N ASP A 91 1.09 19.71 -10.21
CA ASP A 91 1.19 21.11 -9.84
C ASP A 91 1.53 21.26 -8.34
N HIS A 92 2.25 22.32 -8.02
CA HIS A 92 2.72 22.58 -6.66
C HIS A 92 1.59 22.62 -5.63
N GLY A 93 0.43 23.16 -6.00
CA GLY A 93 -0.71 23.25 -5.08
C GLY A 93 -1.32 21.88 -4.75
N LEU A 94 -1.47 21.01 -5.75
CA LEU A 94 -1.94 19.64 -5.57
C LEU A 94 -0.95 18.84 -4.73
N TRP A 95 0.34 18.89 -5.10
CA TRP A 95 1.42 18.20 -4.39
C TRP A 95 1.45 18.59 -2.91
N LYS A 96 1.42 19.91 -2.63
CA LYS A 96 1.45 20.43 -1.26
C LYS A 96 0.27 19.92 -0.42
N ARG A 97 -0.95 19.89 -0.97
CA ARG A 97 -2.13 19.37 -0.25
C ARG A 97 -1.98 17.89 0.06
N GLN A 98 -1.54 17.08 -0.91
CA GLN A 98 -1.34 15.65 -0.73
C GLN A 98 -0.28 15.36 0.34
N ILE A 99 0.89 16.00 0.23
CA ILE A 99 1.98 15.88 1.21
C ILE A 99 1.53 16.25 2.62
N GLN A 100 0.80 17.36 2.78
CA GLN A 100 0.30 17.75 4.10
C GLN A 100 -0.59 16.68 4.72
N THR A 101 -1.47 16.07 3.93
CA THR A 101 -2.34 14.98 4.42
C THR A 101 -1.53 13.74 4.79
N VAL A 102 -0.62 13.29 3.91
CA VAL A 102 0.24 12.13 4.16
C VAL A 102 1.11 12.35 5.39
N LYS A 103 1.74 13.53 5.51
CA LYS A 103 2.62 13.86 6.65
C LYS A 103 1.88 13.83 7.98
N ARG A 104 0.71 14.45 8.06
CA ARG A 104 -0.14 14.43 9.27
C ARG A 104 -0.53 13.01 9.65
N LEU A 105 -0.90 12.17 8.67
CA LEU A 105 -1.25 10.77 8.92
C LEU A 105 -0.02 9.96 9.36
N PHE A 106 1.12 10.14 8.70
CA PHE A 106 2.39 9.51 9.09
C PHE A 106 2.78 9.86 10.52
N GLU A 107 2.73 11.15 10.90
CA GLU A 107 3.01 11.60 12.26
C GLU A 107 2.02 11.00 13.28
N ALA A 108 0.74 10.89 12.91
CA ALA A 108 -0.25 10.24 13.76
C ALA A 108 0.03 8.74 13.96
N CYS A 109 0.49 8.04 12.91
CA CYS A 109 0.95 6.65 13.03
C CYS A 109 2.13 6.53 14.00
N ARG A 110 3.13 7.41 13.89
CA ARG A 110 4.28 7.43 14.81
C ARG A 110 3.85 7.64 16.27
N ARG A 111 2.95 8.60 16.54
CA ARG A 111 2.43 8.84 17.90
C ARG A 111 1.71 7.64 18.49
N ASN A 112 1.01 6.86 17.65
CA ASN A 112 0.25 5.68 18.07
C ASN A 112 1.04 4.37 17.97
N GLN A 113 2.32 4.41 17.58
CA GLN A 113 3.18 3.24 17.40
C GLN A 113 2.61 2.23 16.38
N LEU A 114 2.00 2.75 15.32
CA LEU A 114 1.50 1.98 14.20
C LEU A 114 2.48 2.05 13.03
N GLU A 115 2.62 0.94 12.31
CA GLU A 115 3.35 0.93 11.05
C GLU A 115 2.56 1.66 9.97
N PHE A 116 3.29 2.32 9.09
CA PHE A 116 2.73 3.11 8.00
C PHE A 116 3.16 2.56 6.64
N LEU A 117 2.20 2.22 5.80
CA LEU A 117 2.41 1.79 4.43
C LEU A 117 1.92 2.87 3.48
N LEU A 118 2.82 3.42 2.68
CA LEU A 118 2.49 4.39 1.64
C LEU A 118 2.44 3.71 0.27
N GLU A 119 1.25 3.70 -0.32
CA GLU A 119 1.01 3.23 -1.67
C GLU A 119 1.02 4.40 -2.64
N VAL A 120 1.83 4.31 -3.70
CA VAL A 120 1.89 5.31 -4.75
C VAL A 120 1.65 4.67 -6.11
N ILE A 121 0.84 5.31 -6.95
CA ILE A 121 0.49 4.84 -8.28
C ILE A 121 0.63 6.01 -9.27
N PRO A 122 1.87 6.36 -9.66
CA PRO A 122 2.14 7.45 -10.59
C PRO A 122 1.44 7.29 -11.94
N SER A 123 1.31 6.06 -12.45
CA SER A 123 0.65 5.77 -13.74
C SER A 123 -0.82 6.18 -13.81
N LYS A 124 -1.48 6.40 -12.67
CA LYS A 124 -2.84 6.94 -12.61
C LYS A 124 -2.90 8.47 -12.60
N ALA A 125 -1.76 9.11 -12.50
CA ALA A 125 -1.61 10.56 -12.42
C ALA A 125 -0.92 11.17 -13.64
N GLY A 126 -0.12 10.39 -14.38
CA GLY A 126 0.60 10.85 -15.58
C GLY A 126 1.30 9.70 -16.32
N GLU A 127 2.03 10.04 -17.36
CA GLU A 127 2.90 9.11 -18.10
C GLU A 127 4.12 8.75 -17.22
N ILE A 128 4.55 7.50 -17.28
CA ILE A 128 5.65 7.01 -16.46
C ILE A 128 6.84 6.58 -17.31
N ASP A 129 8.02 6.83 -16.76
CA ASP A 129 9.30 6.32 -17.23
C ASP A 129 10.05 5.59 -16.11
N ASP A 130 11.30 5.22 -16.37
CA ASP A 130 12.14 4.50 -15.41
C ASP A 130 12.51 5.33 -14.16
N MET A 131 12.34 6.65 -14.18
CA MET A 131 12.65 7.55 -13.07
C MET A 131 11.42 7.95 -12.25
N THR A 132 10.24 7.90 -12.83
CA THR A 132 9.02 8.50 -12.29
C THR A 132 8.72 8.06 -10.85
N THR A 133 8.69 6.75 -10.59
CA THR A 133 8.40 6.23 -9.24
C THR A 133 9.50 6.61 -8.24
N ALA A 134 10.76 6.56 -8.64
CA ALA A 134 11.87 6.97 -7.78
C ALA A 134 11.83 8.45 -7.41
N LEU A 135 11.44 9.32 -8.36
CA LEU A 135 11.27 10.75 -8.10
C LEU A 135 10.12 11.02 -7.11
N VAL A 136 9.01 10.29 -7.23
CA VAL A 136 7.91 10.40 -6.27
C VAL A 136 8.38 9.99 -4.87
N ILE A 137 9.07 8.87 -4.74
CA ILE A 137 9.63 8.38 -3.46
C ILE A 137 10.60 9.43 -2.87
N GLN A 138 11.50 9.97 -3.67
CA GLN A 138 12.45 11.01 -3.23
C GLN A 138 11.72 12.23 -2.67
N ARG A 139 10.67 12.70 -3.34
CA ARG A 139 9.88 13.84 -2.85
C ARG A 139 9.23 13.60 -1.50
N PHE A 140 8.79 12.38 -1.18
CA PHE A 140 8.28 12.05 0.16
C PHE A 140 9.39 12.10 1.20
N TYR A 141 10.58 11.58 0.89
CA TYR A 141 11.73 11.66 1.79
C TYR A 141 12.19 13.10 2.02
N ASP A 142 12.19 13.94 0.99
CA ASP A 142 12.52 15.38 1.09
C ASP A 142 11.59 16.12 2.07
N GLU A 143 10.36 15.63 2.21
CA GLU A 143 9.37 16.13 3.18
C GLU A 143 9.43 15.44 4.56
N SER A 144 10.48 14.64 4.79
CA SER A 144 10.67 13.88 6.03
C SER A 144 9.56 12.86 6.32
N ILE A 145 9.03 12.23 5.29
CA ILE A 145 8.07 11.14 5.38
C ILE A 145 8.81 9.83 5.08
N PHE A 146 8.95 8.97 6.09
CA PHE A 146 9.69 7.71 6.07
C PHE A 146 8.73 6.55 6.35
N PRO A 147 8.04 6.01 5.31
CA PRO A 147 7.11 4.90 5.50
C PRO A 147 7.84 3.63 5.94
N ASP A 148 7.23 2.84 6.81
CA ASP A 148 7.77 1.50 7.12
C ASP A 148 7.70 0.59 5.90
N TRP A 149 6.67 0.78 5.07
CA TRP A 149 6.44 0.00 3.87
C TRP A 149 6.12 0.90 2.68
N TRP A 150 6.72 0.60 1.56
CA TRP A 150 6.30 1.11 0.27
C TRP A 150 5.41 0.08 -0.44
N LYS A 151 4.31 0.54 -1.06
CA LYS A 151 3.53 -0.29 -1.96
C LYS A 151 3.52 0.36 -3.33
N LEU A 152 4.09 -0.34 -4.31
CA LEU A 152 4.44 0.21 -5.62
C LEU A 152 3.77 -0.57 -6.74
N GLU A 153 3.45 0.13 -7.83
CA GLU A 153 2.98 -0.51 -9.06
C GLU A 153 4.05 -1.41 -9.70
N PRO A 154 3.66 -2.39 -10.53
CA PRO A 154 4.60 -3.30 -11.17
C PRO A 154 5.53 -2.55 -12.12
N LEU A 155 6.80 -2.44 -11.79
CA LEU A 155 7.81 -1.88 -12.68
C LEU A 155 8.34 -2.96 -13.62
N LEU A 156 8.51 -2.63 -14.91
CA LEU A 156 8.78 -3.62 -15.96
C LEU A 156 10.22 -3.62 -16.48
N THR A 157 11.07 -2.76 -15.93
CA THR A 157 12.47 -2.62 -16.32
C THR A 157 13.39 -2.75 -15.12
N VAL A 158 14.60 -3.25 -15.38
CA VAL A 158 15.67 -3.30 -14.38
C VAL A 158 16.07 -1.89 -13.93
N ALA A 159 16.05 -0.93 -14.87
CA ALA A 159 16.41 0.47 -14.59
C ALA A 159 15.43 1.10 -13.59
N ALA A 160 14.11 0.95 -13.79
CA ALA A 160 13.10 1.47 -12.88
C ALA A 160 13.25 0.88 -11.47
N TRP A 161 13.43 -0.44 -11.36
CA TRP A 161 13.66 -1.08 -10.06
C TRP A 161 14.93 -0.58 -9.38
N ARG A 162 16.04 -0.45 -10.12
CA ARG A 162 17.30 0.08 -9.58
C ARG A 162 17.11 1.50 -9.04
N ASN A 163 16.50 2.38 -9.83
CA ASN A 163 16.26 3.77 -9.42
C ASN A 163 15.42 3.86 -8.13
N VAL A 164 14.39 3.02 -8.00
CA VAL A 164 13.56 2.94 -6.79
C VAL A 164 14.37 2.45 -5.59
N ILE A 165 15.10 1.36 -5.74
CA ILE A 165 15.94 0.80 -4.67
C ILE A 165 16.99 1.82 -4.22
N ASP A 166 17.70 2.44 -5.17
CA ASP A 166 18.72 3.46 -4.89
C ASP A 166 18.12 4.67 -4.16
N ALA A 167 16.89 5.09 -4.52
CA ALA A 167 16.22 6.19 -3.84
C ALA A 167 15.86 5.84 -2.40
N ILE A 168 15.40 4.62 -2.13
CA ILE A 168 15.04 4.17 -0.78
C ILE A 168 16.31 3.99 0.06
N GLU A 169 17.30 3.24 -0.42
CA GLU A 169 18.51 2.90 0.36
C GLU A 169 19.34 4.13 0.72
N ARG A 170 19.33 5.17 -0.12
CA ARG A 170 20.02 6.44 0.17
C ARG A 170 19.36 7.26 1.27
N ASN A 171 18.05 7.14 1.44
CA ASN A 171 17.27 7.99 2.34
C ASN A 171 16.81 7.28 3.61
N ASP A 172 16.56 5.97 3.56
CA ASP A 172 15.92 5.25 4.66
C ASP A 172 16.52 3.86 4.90
N ALA A 173 17.37 3.78 5.89
CA ALA A 173 17.95 2.51 6.35
C ALA A 173 16.98 1.67 7.22
N HIS A 174 15.81 2.21 7.56
CA HIS A 174 14.88 1.60 8.50
C HIS A 174 13.59 1.11 7.86
N THR A 175 13.38 1.35 6.56
CA THR A 175 12.23 0.79 5.85
C THR A 175 12.20 -0.73 5.96
N ARG A 176 11.03 -1.29 6.15
CA ARG A 176 10.84 -2.75 6.19
C ARG A 176 10.86 -3.37 4.80
N GLY A 177 10.47 -2.61 3.79
CA GLY A 177 10.58 -3.02 2.40
C GLY A 177 9.44 -2.58 1.49
N ILE A 178 9.42 -3.21 0.34
CA ILE A 178 8.48 -2.94 -0.74
C ILE A 178 7.52 -4.11 -0.92
N VAL A 179 6.25 -3.78 -1.14
CA VAL A 179 5.18 -4.69 -1.55
C VAL A 179 4.69 -4.26 -2.94
N ILE A 180 4.62 -5.18 -3.89
CA ILE A 180 4.17 -4.87 -5.26
C ILE A 180 2.65 -5.00 -5.32
N LEU A 181 1.95 -4.01 -5.85
CA LEU A 181 0.51 -4.08 -6.07
C LEU A 181 0.16 -4.74 -7.41
N GLY A 182 -1.05 -5.28 -7.53
CA GLY A 182 -1.49 -5.96 -8.75
C GLY A 182 -2.02 -5.03 -9.83
N LEU A 183 -2.61 -3.91 -9.47
CA LEU A 183 -3.24 -2.88 -10.31
C LEU A 183 -4.32 -3.41 -11.29
N GLY A 184 -4.70 -4.68 -11.20
CA GLY A 184 -5.57 -5.35 -12.18
C GLY A 184 -4.82 -5.72 -13.48
N GLU A 185 -3.52 -5.76 -13.44
CA GLU A 185 -2.67 -6.17 -14.57
C GLU A 185 -2.77 -7.67 -14.84
N SER A 186 -2.41 -8.07 -16.05
CA SER A 186 -2.34 -9.49 -16.42
C SER A 186 -1.29 -10.26 -15.61
N GLU A 187 -1.50 -11.55 -15.44
CA GLU A 187 -0.55 -12.45 -14.77
C GLU A 187 0.83 -12.42 -15.45
N GLU A 188 0.88 -12.31 -16.78
CA GLU A 188 2.13 -12.21 -17.54
C GLU A 188 2.91 -10.95 -17.17
N LYS A 189 2.24 -9.79 -17.13
CA LYS A 189 2.87 -8.52 -16.78
C LYS A 189 3.34 -8.53 -15.32
N LEU A 190 2.54 -9.06 -14.40
CA LEU A 190 2.92 -9.24 -13.01
C LEU A 190 4.11 -10.19 -12.87
N GLY A 191 4.08 -11.34 -13.54
CA GLY A 191 5.16 -12.32 -13.53
C GLY A 191 6.50 -11.73 -14.01
N ARG A 192 6.46 -10.91 -15.06
CA ARG A 192 7.64 -10.17 -15.54
C ARG A 192 8.18 -9.20 -14.47
N SER A 193 7.32 -8.41 -13.87
CA SER A 193 7.73 -7.48 -12.80
C SER A 193 8.30 -8.22 -11.60
N PHE A 194 7.66 -9.30 -11.17
CA PHE A 194 8.11 -10.11 -10.03
C PHE A 194 9.46 -10.78 -10.29
N SER A 195 9.71 -11.27 -11.51
CA SER A 195 11.00 -11.86 -11.89
C SER A 195 12.16 -10.87 -11.79
N ILE A 196 11.92 -9.60 -12.13
CA ILE A 196 12.93 -8.55 -11.97
C ILE A 196 13.09 -8.19 -10.49
N ALA A 197 11.97 -7.97 -9.80
CA ALA A 197 11.91 -7.54 -8.41
C ALA A 197 12.53 -8.56 -7.43
N ALA A 198 12.43 -9.85 -7.73
CA ALA A 198 13.02 -10.93 -6.92
C ALA A 198 14.54 -10.83 -6.73
N ASN A 199 15.23 -10.04 -7.56
CA ASN A 199 16.66 -9.79 -7.40
C ASN A 199 16.99 -8.74 -6.33
N TYR A 200 15.99 -8.06 -5.78
CA TYR A 200 16.17 -6.99 -4.80
C TYR A 200 15.66 -7.43 -3.42
N PRO A 201 16.55 -7.61 -2.42
CA PRO A 201 16.16 -8.07 -1.07
C PRO A 201 15.16 -7.14 -0.36
N LEU A 202 15.10 -5.87 -0.77
CA LEU A 202 14.15 -4.89 -0.24
C LEU A 202 12.70 -5.18 -0.65
N VAL A 203 12.48 -5.91 -1.76
CA VAL A 203 11.14 -6.35 -2.16
C VAL A 203 10.75 -7.57 -1.33
N LYS A 204 9.73 -7.44 -0.50
CA LYS A 204 9.31 -8.47 0.46
C LYS A 204 8.16 -9.33 -0.03
N GLY A 205 7.44 -8.87 -1.05
CA GLY A 205 6.31 -9.61 -1.59
C GLY A 205 5.36 -8.76 -2.43
N PHE A 206 4.12 -9.22 -2.50
CA PHE A 206 3.11 -8.57 -3.32
C PHE A 206 1.75 -8.57 -2.60
N ALA A 207 0.89 -7.61 -2.97
CA ALA A 207 -0.50 -7.51 -2.51
C ALA A 207 -1.39 -7.42 -3.74
N VAL A 208 -1.83 -8.58 -4.21
CA VAL A 208 -2.64 -8.75 -5.43
C VAL A 208 -4.03 -9.22 -5.05
N GLY A 209 -5.04 -8.63 -5.62
CA GLY A 209 -6.44 -8.99 -5.35
C GLY A 209 -7.18 -9.26 -6.66
N ARG A 210 -7.54 -8.21 -7.38
CA ARG A 210 -8.41 -8.30 -8.58
C ARG A 210 -7.89 -9.28 -9.63
N THR A 211 -6.61 -9.33 -9.88
CA THR A 211 -6.00 -10.29 -10.82
C THR A 211 -6.32 -11.74 -10.43
N ILE A 212 -6.44 -12.04 -9.13
CA ILE A 212 -6.71 -13.41 -8.65
C ILE A 212 -8.18 -13.74 -8.69
N PHE A 213 -9.08 -12.81 -8.30
CA PHE A 213 -10.49 -13.15 -8.07
C PHE A 213 -11.47 -12.47 -9.02
N ALA A 214 -11.03 -11.60 -9.97
CA ALA A 214 -11.96 -10.83 -10.81
C ALA A 214 -12.83 -11.74 -11.67
N ASP A 215 -12.26 -12.74 -12.32
CA ASP A 215 -12.99 -13.66 -13.20
C ASP A 215 -14.01 -14.51 -12.43
N VAL A 216 -13.61 -14.97 -11.24
CA VAL A 216 -14.52 -15.72 -10.37
C VAL A 216 -15.65 -14.83 -9.84
N ALA A 217 -15.34 -13.58 -9.50
CA ALA A 217 -16.32 -12.62 -9.01
C ALA A 217 -17.33 -12.18 -10.07
N GLN A 218 -16.98 -12.23 -11.35
CA GLN A 218 -17.90 -11.95 -12.46
C GLN A 218 -18.91 -13.05 -12.70
N GLN A 219 -18.64 -14.28 -12.24
CA GLN A 219 -19.52 -15.42 -12.37
C GLN A 219 -20.56 -15.52 -11.24
N TRP A 220 -20.54 -14.61 -10.31
CA TRP A 220 -21.45 -14.53 -9.14
C TRP A 220 -22.44 -13.39 -9.31
#